data_32fb3373cadbeee1a751745f12825c99
#
_entry.id   32fb3373cadbeee1a751745f12825c99
#
_cell.length_a   1.000
_cell.length_b   1.000
_cell.length_c   1.000
_cell.angle_alpha   90.00
_cell.angle_beta   90.00
_cell.angle_gamma   90.00
#
_symmetry.space_group_name_H-M   'P 1'
#
loop_
_entity.id
_entity.type
_entity.pdbx_description
1 polymer ?
#
loop_
_entity_poly.entity_id
_entity_poly.type
_entity_poly.pdbx_seq_one_letter_code
_entity_poly.pdbx_strand_id
1 'polypeptide(L)'
;VVTINLVDVALSSGRDMTKFWEVFEDRLELCHRALRCRHERLKGTLSDAAPILWQYGALARLPKGEPIDKLLYGGYSTISLGYAGLYECVKYMTGKSHTDDEAKPFALSVMQKMNDKCLQWKTAENIDYSLYGTPLESTTYKFAKCLQKRFGLIPGITDKSYITNSYHVHVTEPIDAFTKLRFEAEFQQLSPGGAISYVEVPNMQNNIDAVLEVMQFIYDNIMYAELNTKSDYCQVCGYDGEIEIKEDDGKLIWVCPQCGNTDQNKMNVARRTCGYIGTQFWNQGRTQEIKDRVLHL
;
A
#
# COMPACT_ATOMS: atom_id res chain seq x y z
N VAL A 1 4.78 -11.48 4.29
CA VAL A 1 3.62 -10.62 4.59
C VAL A 1 2.33 -11.38 4.39
N VAL A 2 1.35 -11.21 5.27
CA VAL A 2 -0.06 -11.60 5.10
C VAL A 2 -0.88 -10.33 5.25
N THR A 3 -1.79 -10.05 4.30
CA THR A 3 -2.52 -8.79 4.25
C THR A 3 -3.99 -9.01 4.62
N ILE A 4 -4.47 -8.31 5.65
CA ILE A 4 -5.89 -8.26 6.00
C ILE A 4 -6.65 -7.30 5.07
N ASN A 5 -7.84 -7.71 4.62
CA ASN A 5 -8.75 -6.87 3.87
C ASN A 5 -9.75 -6.20 4.85
N LEU A 6 -9.50 -4.94 5.20
CA LEU A 6 -10.33 -4.21 6.15
C LEU A 6 -11.74 -3.94 5.60
N VAL A 7 -11.88 -3.85 4.28
CA VAL A 7 -13.20 -3.66 3.63
C VAL A 7 -14.06 -4.91 3.81
N ASP A 8 -13.48 -6.12 3.71
CA ASP A 8 -14.22 -7.37 3.98
C ASP A 8 -14.71 -7.43 5.43
N VAL A 9 -13.89 -6.98 6.38
CA VAL A 9 -14.29 -6.90 7.80
C VAL A 9 -15.50 -5.98 7.97
N ALA A 10 -15.41 -4.77 7.43
CA ALA A 10 -16.47 -3.77 7.52
C ALA A 10 -17.79 -4.26 6.87
N LEU A 11 -17.71 -4.75 5.64
CA LEU A 11 -18.89 -5.26 4.93
C LEU A 11 -19.51 -6.47 5.61
N SER A 12 -18.72 -7.38 6.18
CA SER A 12 -19.20 -8.55 6.90
C SER A 12 -19.89 -8.19 8.22
N SER A 13 -19.59 -7.03 8.82
CA SER A 13 -20.25 -6.55 10.03
C SER A 13 -21.64 -5.94 9.79
N GLY A 14 -21.93 -5.51 8.54
CA GLY A 14 -23.21 -4.88 8.20
C GLY A 14 -23.42 -3.53 8.89
N ARG A 15 -22.37 -2.77 9.19
CA ARG A 15 -22.35 -1.50 9.95
C ARG A 15 -22.63 -1.64 11.45
N ASP A 16 -22.68 -2.84 11.98
CA ASP A 16 -22.76 -3.07 13.42
C ASP A 16 -21.34 -2.97 14.02
N MET A 17 -21.12 -2.02 14.92
CA MET A 17 -19.81 -1.76 15.50
C MET A 17 -19.32 -2.90 16.40
N THR A 18 -20.22 -3.54 17.15
CA THR A 18 -19.85 -4.70 18.00
C THR A 18 -19.41 -5.86 17.13
N LYS A 19 -20.21 -6.18 16.12
CA LYS A 19 -19.91 -7.22 15.15
C LYS A 19 -18.65 -6.92 14.33
N PHE A 20 -18.38 -5.64 14.06
CA PHE A 20 -17.13 -5.24 13.40
C PHE A 20 -15.91 -5.74 14.17
N TRP A 21 -15.84 -5.46 15.46
CA TRP A 21 -14.71 -5.86 16.30
C TRP A 21 -14.60 -7.38 16.45
N GLU A 22 -15.71 -8.10 16.53
CA GLU A 22 -15.73 -9.57 16.54
C GLU A 22 -15.16 -10.16 15.24
N VAL A 23 -15.68 -9.72 14.10
CA VAL A 23 -15.20 -10.15 12.78
C VAL A 23 -13.73 -9.76 12.57
N PHE A 24 -13.34 -8.58 13.04
CA PHE A 24 -11.96 -8.12 12.95
C PHE A 24 -10.99 -9.01 13.73
N GLU A 25 -11.36 -9.39 14.96
CA GLU A 25 -10.58 -10.32 15.77
C GLU A 25 -10.43 -11.69 15.10
N ASP A 26 -11.50 -12.24 14.55
CA ASP A 26 -11.46 -13.51 13.80
C ASP A 26 -10.53 -13.43 12.58
N ARG A 27 -10.55 -12.32 11.84
CA ARG A 27 -9.68 -12.12 10.67
C ARG A 27 -8.21 -11.92 11.08
N LEU A 28 -7.95 -11.24 12.20
CA LEU A 28 -6.59 -11.11 12.75
C LEU A 28 -6.04 -12.46 13.17
N GLU A 29 -6.84 -13.31 13.81
CA GLU A 29 -6.43 -14.68 14.16
C GLU A 29 -6.12 -15.52 12.92
N LEU A 30 -6.91 -15.41 11.86
CA LEU A 30 -6.60 -16.08 10.57
C LEU A 30 -5.28 -15.58 9.96
N CYS A 31 -5.01 -14.27 10.04
CA CYS A 31 -3.76 -13.69 9.56
C CYS A 31 -2.58 -14.20 10.41
N HIS A 32 -2.73 -14.26 11.71
CA HIS A 32 -1.72 -14.79 12.63
C HIS A 32 -1.37 -16.24 12.27
N ARG A 33 -2.36 -17.11 12.15
CA ARG A 33 -2.16 -18.50 11.73
C ARG A 33 -1.45 -18.62 10.38
N ALA A 34 -1.83 -17.78 9.41
CA ALA A 34 -1.17 -17.75 8.11
C ALA A 34 0.30 -17.29 8.20
N LEU A 35 0.59 -16.29 9.02
CA LEU A 35 1.96 -15.85 9.31
C LEU A 35 2.77 -16.96 9.97
N ARG A 36 2.18 -17.67 10.95
CA ARG A 36 2.81 -18.84 11.58
C ARG A 36 3.14 -19.93 10.58
N CYS A 37 2.20 -20.29 9.69
CA CYS A 37 2.47 -21.27 8.63
C CYS A 37 3.66 -20.86 7.75
N ARG A 38 3.78 -19.57 7.41
CA ARG A 38 4.91 -19.05 6.61
C ARG A 38 6.23 -19.12 7.39
N HIS A 39 6.22 -18.77 8.65
CA HIS A 39 7.38 -18.85 9.54
C HIS A 39 7.86 -20.30 9.70
N GLU A 40 6.96 -21.22 10.03
CA GLU A 40 7.27 -22.64 10.17
C GLU A 40 7.87 -23.25 8.88
N ARG A 41 7.41 -22.77 7.71
CA ARG A 41 7.92 -23.24 6.41
C ARG A 41 9.38 -22.88 6.17
N LEU A 42 9.91 -21.88 6.85
CA LEU A 42 11.32 -21.45 6.72
C LEU A 42 12.27 -22.27 7.61
N LYS A 43 11.78 -22.96 8.63
CA LYS A 43 12.61 -23.77 9.51
C LYS A 43 13.35 -24.85 8.75
N GLY A 44 14.62 -25.05 9.08
CA GLY A 44 15.50 -26.00 8.42
C GLY A 44 15.98 -25.55 7.03
N THR A 45 15.62 -24.34 6.57
CA THR A 45 16.17 -23.79 5.33
C THR A 45 17.67 -23.54 5.51
N LEU A 46 18.47 -23.98 4.54
CA LEU A 46 19.92 -23.78 4.59
C LEU A 46 20.30 -22.40 4.05
N SER A 47 21.38 -21.85 4.58
CA SER A 47 21.94 -20.55 4.17
C SER A 47 22.22 -20.44 2.67
N ASP A 48 22.41 -21.59 2.01
CA ASP A 48 22.62 -21.70 0.56
C ASP A 48 21.41 -21.30 -0.29
N ALA A 49 20.20 -21.31 0.29
CA ALA A 49 18.98 -20.93 -0.44
C ALA A 49 18.96 -19.44 -0.83
N ALA A 50 19.61 -18.58 -0.03
CA ALA A 50 19.79 -17.14 -0.32
C ALA A 50 21.13 -16.64 0.23
N PRO A 51 22.27 -16.99 -0.41
CA PRO A 51 23.60 -16.71 0.12
C PRO A 51 23.85 -15.21 0.36
N ILE A 52 23.38 -14.35 -0.54
CA ILE A 52 23.53 -12.89 -0.42
C ILE A 52 22.91 -12.38 0.86
N LEU A 53 21.75 -12.92 1.30
CA LEU A 53 21.10 -12.51 2.53
C LEU A 53 21.76 -13.12 3.77
N TRP A 54 22.09 -14.42 3.73
CA TRP A 54 22.41 -15.17 4.94
C TRP A 54 23.89 -15.50 5.12
N GLN A 55 24.68 -15.56 4.05
CA GLN A 55 26.12 -15.80 4.14
C GLN A 55 26.95 -14.51 4.01
N TYR A 56 26.52 -13.60 3.13
CA TYR A 56 27.25 -12.37 2.78
C TYR A 56 26.49 -11.09 3.13
N GLY A 57 25.40 -11.19 3.88
CA GLY A 57 24.63 -10.04 4.31
C GLY A 57 25.35 -9.13 5.29
N ALA A 58 24.78 -7.96 5.55
CA ALA A 58 25.35 -6.99 6.48
C ALA A 58 25.40 -7.50 7.92
N LEU A 59 24.37 -8.23 8.35
CA LEU A 59 24.22 -8.75 9.72
C LEU A 59 24.37 -10.28 9.77
N ALA A 60 23.67 -11.02 8.93
CA ALA A 60 23.81 -12.46 8.85
C ALA A 60 25.10 -12.83 8.10
N ARG A 61 25.90 -13.66 8.74
CA ARG A 61 27.15 -14.21 8.22
C ARG A 61 27.26 -15.68 8.55
N LEU A 62 26.23 -16.44 8.14
CA LEU A 62 26.17 -17.87 8.40
C LEU A 62 27.17 -18.62 7.50
N PRO A 63 27.82 -19.66 8.00
CA PRO A 63 28.55 -20.61 7.16
C PRO A 63 27.64 -21.24 6.12
N LYS A 64 28.25 -21.69 5.03
CA LYS A 64 27.57 -22.45 3.99
C LYS A 64 26.97 -23.72 4.58
N GLY A 65 25.70 -24.03 4.22
CA GLY A 65 24.99 -25.22 4.71
C GLY A 65 24.44 -25.12 6.13
N GLU A 66 24.60 -23.99 6.82
CA GLU A 66 24.02 -23.80 8.16
C GLU A 66 22.52 -23.47 8.06
N PRO A 67 21.64 -24.08 8.88
CA PRO A 67 20.24 -23.71 8.97
C PRO A 67 20.04 -22.28 9.48
N ILE A 68 19.04 -21.57 8.91
CA ILE A 68 18.75 -20.17 9.27
C ILE A 68 17.92 -20.02 10.54
N ASP A 69 17.58 -21.11 11.22
CA ASP A 69 16.61 -21.17 12.31
C ASP A 69 16.87 -20.12 13.39
N LYS A 70 18.14 -19.90 13.76
CA LYS A 70 18.52 -18.89 14.76
C LYS A 70 18.18 -17.45 14.36
N LEU A 71 17.98 -17.18 13.05
CA LEU A 71 17.63 -15.89 12.53
C LEU A 71 16.10 -15.64 12.50
N LEU A 72 15.30 -16.68 12.76
CA LEU A 72 13.84 -16.60 12.70
C LEU A 72 13.22 -16.11 14.02
N TYR A 73 14.03 -15.94 15.06
CA TYR A 73 13.61 -15.54 16.41
C TYR A 73 14.47 -14.39 16.95
N GLY A 74 14.03 -13.80 18.04
CA GLY A 74 14.84 -12.82 18.78
C GLY A 74 15.02 -11.47 18.06
N GLY A 75 14.14 -11.13 17.12
CA GLY A 75 14.11 -9.81 16.47
C GLY A 75 15.09 -9.63 15.31
N TYR A 76 15.76 -10.69 14.83
CA TYR A 76 16.60 -10.57 13.63
C TYR A 76 15.77 -10.47 12.34
N SER A 77 14.76 -11.31 12.19
CA SER A 77 13.87 -11.35 11.04
C SER A 77 12.47 -10.92 11.42
N THR A 78 11.87 -10.03 10.65
CA THR A 78 10.51 -9.56 10.85
C THR A 78 9.53 -10.29 9.94
N ILE A 79 8.38 -10.69 10.49
CA ILE A 79 7.25 -11.19 9.72
C ILE A 79 6.07 -10.22 9.84
N SER A 80 5.49 -9.80 8.71
CA SER A 80 4.65 -8.61 8.70
C SER A 80 3.18 -8.92 8.46
N LEU A 81 2.32 -8.33 9.30
CA LEU A 81 0.90 -8.16 9.04
C LEU A 81 0.72 -6.92 8.16
N GLY A 82 0.26 -7.11 6.92
CA GLY A 82 -0.15 -6.03 6.04
C GLY A 82 -1.64 -5.74 6.15
N TYR A 83 -2.09 -4.60 5.64
CA TYR A 83 -3.51 -4.23 5.61
C TYR A 83 -3.84 -3.40 4.36
N ALA A 84 -5.11 -3.40 3.96
CA ALA A 84 -5.60 -2.67 2.80
C ALA A 84 -7.04 -2.18 3.03
N GLY A 85 -7.39 -1.05 2.43
CA GLY A 85 -8.75 -0.54 2.39
C GLY A 85 -9.21 0.13 3.69
N LEU A 86 -8.32 0.83 4.39
CA LEU A 86 -8.71 1.56 5.60
C LEU A 86 -9.74 2.65 5.28
N TYR A 87 -9.56 3.38 4.18
CA TYR A 87 -10.52 4.40 3.74
C TYR A 87 -11.92 3.81 3.54
N GLU A 88 -12.05 2.77 2.72
CA GLU A 88 -13.36 2.15 2.44
C GLU A 88 -13.97 1.52 3.68
N CYS A 89 -13.15 0.95 4.56
CA CYS A 89 -13.59 0.40 5.85
C CYS A 89 -14.24 1.49 6.71
N VAL A 90 -13.53 2.60 6.93
CA VAL A 90 -14.01 3.72 7.74
C VAL A 90 -15.24 4.35 7.10
N LYS A 91 -15.22 4.59 5.80
CA LYS A 91 -16.34 5.17 5.06
C LYS A 91 -17.59 4.32 5.13
N TYR A 92 -17.46 2.99 5.03
CA TYR A 92 -18.61 2.10 5.17
C TYR A 92 -19.19 2.13 6.58
N MET A 93 -18.35 2.11 7.60
CA MET A 93 -18.78 2.07 9.01
C MET A 93 -19.34 3.40 9.50
N THR A 94 -18.77 4.53 9.09
CA THR A 94 -19.08 5.86 9.63
C THR A 94 -19.87 6.76 8.66
N GLY A 95 -19.86 6.44 7.37
CA GLY A 95 -20.40 7.29 6.30
C GLY A 95 -19.44 8.40 5.84
N LYS A 96 -18.26 8.56 6.46
CA LYS A 96 -17.30 9.65 6.23
C LYS A 96 -15.93 9.11 5.82
N SER A 97 -15.13 9.92 5.13
CA SER A 97 -13.71 9.62 4.90
C SER A 97 -12.95 9.53 6.23
N HIS A 98 -11.90 8.74 6.26
CA HIS A 98 -11.01 8.68 7.43
C HIS A 98 -10.19 9.96 7.64
N THR A 99 -10.20 10.89 6.67
CA THR A 99 -9.66 12.24 6.79
C THR A 99 -10.57 13.21 7.54
N ASP A 100 -11.85 12.85 7.73
CA ASP A 100 -12.81 13.62 8.53
C ASP A 100 -12.50 13.47 10.02
N ASP A 101 -12.49 14.58 10.76
CA ASP A 101 -12.12 14.61 12.18
C ASP A 101 -13.01 13.71 13.06
N GLU A 102 -14.28 13.48 12.68
CA GLU A 102 -15.18 12.60 13.43
C GLU A 102 -14.91 11.10 13.13
N ALA A 103 -14.39 10.78 11.95
CA ALA A 103 -14.12 9.39 11.53
C ALA A 103 -12.67 8.95 11.80
N LYS A 104 -11.73 9.89 11.86
CA LYS A 104 -10.31 9.64 12.12
C LYS A 104 -10.04 8.83 13.40
N PRO A 105 -10.70 9.10 14.54
CA PRO A 105 -10.49 8.28 15.75
C PRO A 105 -10.80 6.81 15.56
N PHE A 106 -11.83 6.47 14.77
CA PHE A 106 -12.11 5.08 14.44
C PHE A 106 -11.01 4.47 13.57
N ALA A 107 -10.52 5.19 12.55
CA ALA A 107 -9.39 4.74 11.74
C ALA A 107 -8.15 4.44 12.59
N LEU A 108 -7.79 5.34 13.49
CA LEU A 108 -6.65 5.16 14.40
C LEU A 108 -6.86 3.98 15.36
N SER A 109 -8.09 3.75 15.86
CA SER A 109 -8.39 2.60 16.73
C SER A 109 -8.22 1.25 16.00
N VAL A 110 -8.58 1.18 14.72
CA VAL A 110 -8.35 0.01 13.87
C VAL A 110 -6.85 -0.26 13.71
N MET A 111 -6.07 0.78 13.43
CA MET A 111 -4.60 0.68 13.30
C MET A 111 -3.94 0.27 14.62
N GLN A 112 -4.33 0.91 15.72
CA GLN A 112 -3.80 0.59 17.05
C GLN A 112 -4.07 -0.87 17.41
N LYS A 113 -5.28 -1.36 17.18
CA LYS A 113 -5.64 -2.76 17.43
C LYS A 113 -4.75 -3.74 16.68
N MET A 114 -4.45 -3.48 15.39
CA MET A 114 -3.53 -4.33 14.61
C MET A 114 -2.11 -4.30 15.18
N ASN A 115 -1.64 -3.12 15.54
CA ASN A 115 -0.30 -2.95 16.11
C ASN A 115 -0.17 -3.66 17.47
N ASP A 116 -1.17 -3.51 18.34
CA ASP A 116 -1.23 -4.19 19.64
C ASP A 116 -1.22 -5.72 19.49
N LYS A 117 -1.93 -6.25 18.49
CA LYS A 117 -1.90 -7.69 18.18
C LYS A 117 -0.51 -8.16 17.75
N CYS A 118 0.16 -7.42 16.87
CA CYS A 118 1.53 -7.74 16.48
C CYS A 118 2.46 -7.78 17.70
N LEU A 119 2.35 -6.81 18.62
CA LEU A 119 3.14 -6.76 19.85
C LEU A 119 2.81 -7.94 20.78
N GLN A 120 1.52 -8.29 20.91
CA GLN A 120 1.05 -9.43 21.71
C GLN A 120 1.63 -10.75 21.20
N TRP A 121 1.56 -11.00 19.88
CA TRP A 121 2.12 -12.20 19.27
C TRP A 121 3.65 -12.25 19.38
N LYS A 122 4.32 -11.12 19.18
CA LYS A 122 5.77 -10.98 19.36
C LYS A 122 6.20 -11.38 20.77
N THR A 123 5.51 -10.88 21.78
CA THR A 123 5.81 -11.18 23.17
C THR A 123 5.57 -12.66 23.51
N ALA A 124 4.48 -13.24 22.98
CA ALA A 124 4.12 -14.63 23.27
C ALA A 124 5.03 -15.67 22.59
N GLU A 125 5.56 -15.34 21.39
CA GLU A 125 6.20 -16.32 20.52
C GLU A 125 7.69 -16.06 20.25
N ASN A 126 8.23 -14.92 20.68
CA ASN A 126 9.59 -14.48 20.38
C ASN A 126 9.87 -14.39 18.86
N ILE A 127 8.83 -14.12 18.06
CA ILE A 127 8.90 -13.87 16.63
C ILE A 127 8.61 -12.39 16.43
N ASP A 128 9.40 -11.71 15.58
CA ASP A 128 9.25 -10.27 15.37
C ASP A 128 8.10 -9.96 14.42
N TYR A 129 6.87 -10.00 14.94
CA TYR A 129 5.69 -9.53 14.20
C TYR A 129 5.65 -8.01 14.15
N SER A 130 5.31 -7.47 13.00
CA SER A 130 5.20 -6.02 12.82
C SER A 130 4.05 -5.64 11.89
N LEU A 131 3.36 -4.55 12.20
CA LEU A 131 2.36 -3.98 11.30
C LEU A 131 3.07 -3.23 10.16
N TYR A 132 2.67 -3.52 8.94
CA TYR A 132 3.30 -3.01 7.73
C TYR A 132 2.29 -2.36 6.81
N GLY A 133 2.45 -1.07 6.53
CA GLY A 133 1.74 -0.34 5.49
C GLY A 133 2.15 -0.86 4.12
N THR A 134 1.67 -2.06 3.80
CA THR A 134 2.13 -2.88 2.69
C THR A 134 1.97 -2.18 1.36
N PRO A 135 3.02 -2.04 0.55
CA PRO A 135 2.85 -1.70 -0.85
C PRO A 135 2.12 -2.84 -1.57
N LEU A 136 0.92 -2.53 -2.05
CA LEU A 136 0.01 -3.49 -2.69
C LEU A 136 -0.09 -3.22 -4.18
N GLU A 137 0.45 -4.10 -5.01
CA GLU A 137 0.41 -3.95 -6.46
C GLU A 137 -0.90 -4.50 -7.06
N SER A 138 -0.98 -5.81 -7.21
CA SER A 138 -2.16 -6.47 -7.77
C SER A 138 -3.19 -6.87 -6.71
N THR A 139 -2.83 -6.81 -5.42
CA THR A 139 -3.72 -7.24 -4.32
C THR A 139 -4.92 -6.32 -4.18
N THR A 140 -4.77 -5.00 -4.36
CA THR A 140 -5.88 -4.04 -4.32
C THR A 140 -6.94 -4.33 -5.38
N TYR A 141 -6.52 -4.67 -6.59
CA TYR A 141 -7.40 -5.11 -7.67
C TYR A 141 -8.07 -6.46 -7.38
N LYS A 142 -7.30 -7.45 -6.90
CA LYS A 142 -7.83 -8.75 -6.54
C LYS A 142 -8.86 -8.64 -5.42
N PHE A 143 -8.58 -7.84 -4.39
CA PHE A 143 -9.51 -7.60 -3.29
C PHE A 143 -10.80 -6.93 -3.77
N ALA A 144 -10.70 -5.89 -4.60
CA ALA A 144 -11.87 -5.23 -5.18
C ALA A 144 -12.77 -6.23 -5.92
N LYS A 145 -12.21 -7.08 -6.78
CA LYS A 145 -12.98 -8.12 -7.48
C LYS A 145 -13.63 -9.13 -6.54
N CYS A 146 -12.93 -9.56 -5.51
CA CYS A 146 -13.48 -10.49 -4.52
C CYS A 146 -14.64 -9.86 -3.73
N LEU A 147 -14.49 -8.58 -3.36
CA LEU A 147 -15.53 -7.81 -2.65
C LEU A 147 -16.76 -7.64 -3.53
N GLN A 148 -16.59 -7.24 -4.80
CA GLN A 148 -17.70 -7.12 -5.76
C GLN A 148 -18.44 -8.43 -5.95
N LYS A 149 -17.71 -9.54 -6.07
CA LYS A 149 -18.33 -10.87 -6.20
C LYS A 149 -19.13 -11.26 -4.95
N ARG A 150 -18.67 -10.91 -3.76
CA ARG A 150 -19.26 -11.32 -2.49
C ARG A 150 -20.40 -10.40 -2.03
N PHE A 151 -20.24 -9.10 -2.20
CA PHE A 151 -21.13 -8.08 -1.64
C PHE A 151 -21.84 -7.21 -2.69
N GLY A 152 -21.52 -7.40 -3.98
CA GLY A 152 -22.03 -6.56 -5.06
C GLY A 152 -21.32 -5.21 -5.17
N LEU A 153 -21.90 -4.33 -6.00
CA LEU A 153 -21.41 -2.95 -6.19
C LEU A 153 -22.07 -2.04 -5.15
N ILE A 154 -21.24 -1.45 -4.29
CA ILE A 154 -21.65 -0.48 -3.27
C ILE A 154 -20.97 0.85 -3.60
N PRO A 155 -21.75 1.92 -3.92
CA PRO A 155 -21.20 3.22 -4.30
C PRO A 155 -20.20 3.76 -3.28
N GLY A 156 -19.03 4.16 -3.77
CA GLY A 156 -17.93 4.71 -2.98
C GLY A 156 -17.20 3.70 -2.08
N ILE A 157 -17.50 2.39 -2.17
CA ILE A 157 -16.86 1.32 -1.39
C ILE A 157 -16.31 0.22 -2.29
N THR A 158 -17.17 -0.39 -3.15
CA THR A 158 -16.77 -1.51 -4.02
C THR A 158 -16.99 -1.22 -5.51
N ASP A 159 -17.35 -0.02 -5.87
CA ASP A 159 -17.66 0.41 -7.24
C ASP A 159 -16.43 0.67 -8.11
N LYS A 160 -15.24 0.72 -7.52
CA LYS A 160 -13.96 0.84 -8.23
C LYS A 160 -13.32 -0.52 -8.47
N SER A 161 -12.44 -0.61 -9.48
CA SER A 161 -11.65 -1.83 -9.76
C SER A 161 -10.44 -1.99 -8.82
N TYR A 162 -10.33 -1.16 -7.80
CA TYR A 162 -9.29 -1.19 -6.77
C TYR A 162 -9.89 -0.79 -5.42
N ILE A 163 -9.17 -1.07 -4.34
CA ILE A 163 -9.37 -0.50 -3.01
C ILE A 163 -8.14 0.31 -2.63
N THR A 164 -8.30 1.23 -1.68
CA THR A 164 -7.19 2.08 -1.22
C THR A 164 -6.07 1.24 -0.61
N ASN A 165 -4.84 1.60 -0.97
CA ASN A 165 -3.66 0.97 -0.42
C ASN A 165 -3.48 1.39 1.04
N SER A 166 -3.30 0.42 1.94
CA SER A 166 -3.02 0.63 3.39
C SER A 166 -3.87 1.75 4.01
N TYR A 167 -3.22 2.79 4.57
CA TYR A 167 -3.80 3.93 5.28
C TYR A 167 -3.98 5.20 4.40
N HIS A 168 -3.54 5.15 3.15
CA HIS A 168 -3.46 6.35 2.31
C HIS A 168 -4.80 7.09 2.19
N VAL A 169 -4.71 8.40 2.05
CA VAL A 169 -5.84 9.20 1.59
C VAL A 169 -6.29 8.68 0.23
N HIS A 170 -7.60 8.55 0.02
CA HIS A 170 -8.13 8.04 -1.24
C HIS A 170 -7.68 8.91 -2.42
N VAL A 171 -7.24 8.28 -3.50
CA VAL A 171 -6.58 8.97 -4.63
C VAL A 171 -7.43 10.02 -5.34
N THR A 172 -8.74 10.00 -5.17
CA THR A 172 -9.68 11.00 -5.71
C THR A 172 -9.98 12.14 -4.75
N GLU A 173 -9.50 12.07 -3.51
CA GLU A 173 -9.81 13.07 -2.49
C GLU A 173 -8.98 14.34 -2.71
N PRO A 174 -9.60 15.51 -2.93
CA PRO A 174 -8.89 16.76 -3.12
C PRO A 174 -8.28 17.21 -1.77
N ILE A 175 -6.99 17.08 -1.65
CA ILE A 175 -6.22 17.44 -0.45
C ILE A 175 -4.86 17.98 -0.88
N ASP A 176 -4.37 19.03 -0.23
CA ASP A 176 -3.03 19.53 -0.50
C ASP A 176 -1.95 18.63 0.12
N ALA A 177 -0.74 18.72 -0.42
CA ALA A 177 0.39 17.87 -0.03
C ALA A 177 0.71 17.95 1.48
N PHE A 178 0.70 19.13 2.05
CA PHE A 178 1.09 19.35 3.44
C PHE A 178 0.05 18.78 4.41
N THR A 179 -1.22 19.00 4.13
CA THR A 179 -2.34 18.43 4.90
C THR A 179 -2.35 16.91 4.81
N LYS A 180 -2.16 16.36 3.59
CA LYS A 180 -2.05 14.92 3.38
C LYS A 180 -0.91 14.31 4.18
N LEU A 181 0.28 14.88 4.11
CA LEU A 181 1.47 14.37 4.80
C LEU A 181 1.30 14.42 6.33
N ARG A 182 0.75 15.51 6.88
CA ARG A 182 0.44 15.58 8.33
C ARG A 182 -0.56 14.51 8.75
N PHE A 183 -1.61 14.31 7.97
CA PHE A 183 -2.60 13.28 8.24
C PHE A 183 -1.98 11.88 8.21
N GLU A 184 -1.24 11.53 7.17
CA GLU A 184 -0.67 10.21 6.99
C GLU A 184 0.47 9.89 7.98
N ALA A 185 1.15 10.91 8.51
CA ALA A 185 2.24 10.74 9.49
C ALA A 185 1.82 9.95 10.73
N GLU A 186 0.60 10.20 11.24
CA GLU A 186 0.07 9.49 12.41
C GLU A 186 -0.11 7.99 12.15
N PHE A 187 -0.51 7.63 10.95
CA PHE A 187 -0.69 6.24 10.52
C PHE A 187 0.64 5.53 10.26
N GLN A 188 1.66 6.26 9.79
CA GLN A 188 3.01 5.71 9.64
C GLN A 188 3.60 5.30 10.98
N GLN A 189 3.42 6.10 12.03
CA GLN A 189 3.89 5.78 13.38
C GLN A 189 3.28 4.48 13.92
N LEU A 190 2.05 4.17 13.51
CA LEU A 190 1.36 2.92 13.86
C LEU A 190 1.74 1.73 12.97
N SER A 191 2.59 1.94 11.99
CA SER A 191 3.07 0.91 11.05
C SER A 191 4.58 0.71 11.14
N PRO A 192 5.12 0.24 12.29
CA PRO A 192 6.57 0.15 12.53
C PRO A 192 7.30 -0.85 11.64
N GLY A 193 6.58 -1.73 10.95
CA GLY A 193 7.14 -2.65 9.96
C GLY A 193 7.53 -1.98 8.64
N GLY A 194 7.17 -0.73 8.49
CA GLY A 194 7.43 0.11 7.31
C GLY A 194 6.15 0.67 6.70
N ALA A 195 6.24 1.88 6.20
CA ALA A 195 5.17 2.59 5.51
C ALA A 195 5.78 3.66 4.62
N ILE A 196 5.07 4.03 3.56
CA ILE A 196 5.51 5.06 2.62
C ILE A 196 4.29 5.86 2.18
N SER A 197 4.43 7.18 2.13
CA SER A 197 3.42 8.09 1.61
C SER A 197 3.83 8.65 0.24
N TYR A 198 2.85 9.03 -0.58
CA TYR A 198 3.08 9.55 -1.92
C TYR A 198 2.41 10.91 -2.08
N VAL A 199 3.11 11.84 -2.71
CA VAL A 199 2.58 13.14 -3.11
C VAL A 199 2.59 13.20 -4.64
N GLU A 200 1.40 13.29 -5.24
CA GLU A 200 1.25 13.50 -6.68
C GLU A 200 1.57 14.96 -7.01
N VAL A 201 2.59 15.19 -7.81
CA VAL A 201 3.05 16.53 -8.18
C VAL A 201 3.10 16.69 -9.70
N PRO A 202 2.88 17.92 -10.24
CA PRO A 202 3.11 18.20 -11.65
C PRO A 202 4.62 18.13 -11.97
N ASN A 203 4.98 18.42 -13.22
CA ASN A 203 6.39 18.58 -13.56
C ASN A 203 6.98 19.80 -12.83
N MET A 204 7.91 19.54 -11.92
CA MET A 204 8.52 20.54 -11.03
C MET A 204 9.88 21.05 -11.51
N GLN A 205 10.31 20.72 -12.73
CA GLN A 205 11.63 21.10 -13.26
C GLN A 205 11.92 22.61 -13.18
N ASN A 206 10.88 23.42 -13.33
CA ASN A 206 11.00 24.89 -13.31
C ASN A 206 10.64 25.52 -11.95
N ASN A 207 10.40 24.71 -10.90
CA ASN A 207 10.04 25.18 -9.58
C ASN A 207 10.74 24.35 -8.49
N ILE A 208 12.07 24.44 -8.48
CA ILE A 208 12.91 23.69 -7.55
C ILE A 208 12.69 24.15 -6.10
N ASP A 209 12.40 25.43 -5.89
CA ASP A 209 12.15 25.97 -4.54
C ASP A 209 10.94 25.28 -3.88
N ALA A 210 9.86 25.07 -4.63
CA ALA A 210 8.70 24.31 -4.12
C ALA A 210 9.05 22.84 -3.80
N VAL A 211 9.94 22.20 -4.58
CA VAL A 211 10.42 20.84 -4.28
C VAL A 211 11.20 20.85 -2.96
N LEU A 212 12.08 21.80 -2.76
CA LEU A 212 12.87 21.93 -1.52
C LEU A 212 11.98 22.19 -0.30
N GLU A 213 10.94 23.02 -0.44
CA GLU A 213 9.96 23.27 0.62
C GLU A 213 9.21 22.00 1.01
N VAL A 214 8.74 21.21 0.03
CA VAL A 214 8.09 19.91 0.31
C VAL A 214 9.07 18.93 0.96
N MET A 215 10.31 18.87 0.49
CA MET A 215 11.33 18.00 1.10
C MET A 215 11.63 18.39 2.55
N GLN A 216 11.73 19.69 2.85
CA GLN A 216 11.89 20.18 4.23
C GLN A 216 10.68 19.77 5.09
N PHE A 217 9.47 19.93 4.54
CA PHE A 217 8.27 19.54 5.26
C PHE A 217 8.23 18.02 5.54
N ILE A 218 8.63 17.19 4.57
CA ILE A 218 8.74 15.73 4.77
C ILE A 218 9.73 15.43 5.89
N TYR A 219 10.90 16.05 5.88
CA TYR A 219 11.91 15.86 6.92
C TYR A 219 11.40 16.19 8.32
N ASP A 220 10.61 17.26 8.46
CA ASP A 220 10.12 17.74 9.75
C ASP A 220 8.89 16.98 10.28
N ASN A 221 8.09 16.32 9.41
CA ASN A 221 6.74 15.89 9.78
C ASN A 221 6.43 14.41 9.55
N ILE A 222 7.10 13.71 8.64
CA ILE A 222 6.75 12.32 8.28
C ILE A 222 8.00 11.47 8.06
N MET A 223 7.94 10.20 8.43
CA MET A 223 9.12 9.33 8.40
C MET A 223 9.58 8.98 6.99
N TYR A 224 8.65 8.74 6.07
CA TYR A 224 8.99 8.39 4.69
C TYR A 224 7.90 8.85 3.72
N ALA A 225 8.26 9.72 2.81
CA ALA A 225 7.38 10.14 1.72
C ALA A 225 8.17 10.32 0.42
N GLU A 226 7.48 10.21 -0.71
CA GLU A 226 8.05 10.34 -2.04
C GLU A 226 7.18 11.20 -2.94
N LEU A 227 7.83 11.94 -3.82
CA LEU A 227 7.17 12.71 -4.87
C LEU A 227 6.92 11.81 -6.07
N ASN A 228 5.71 11.83 -6.60
CA ASN A 228 5.31 11.11 -7.80
C ASN A 228 5.04 12.10 -8.93
N THR A 229 5.96 12.16 -9.87
CA THR A 229 5.85 13.01 -11.06
C THR A 229 5.43 12.18 -12.27
N LYS A 230 4.86 12.83 -13.27
CA LYS A 230 4.47 12.23 -14.53
C LYS A 230 5.49 12.65 -15.61
N SER A 231 6.50 11.83 -15.80
CA SER A 231 7.59 12.05 -16.75
C SER A 231 7.66 10.83 -17.68
N ASP A 232 6.87 10.89 -18.75
CA ASP A 232 6.74 9.81 -19.72
C ASP A 232 7.32 10.24 -21.06
N TYR A 233 7.67 9.24 -21.90
CA TYR A 233 8.24 9.48 -23.21
C TYR A 233 7.62 8.55 -24.26
N CYS A 234 7.24 9.12 -25.38
CA CYS A 234 6.78 8.37 -26.56
C CYS A 234 7.91 8.23 -27.59
N GLN A 235 8.36 7.00 -27.83
CA GLN A 235 9.44 6.71 -28.79
C GLN A 235 9.03 6.92 -30.26
N VAL A 236 7.73 7.01 -30.54
CA VAL A 236 7.22 7.19 -31.93
C VAL A 236 7.39 8.65 -32.39
N CYS A 237 7.07 9.62 -31.51
CA CYS A 237 7.05 11.04 -31.91
C CYS A 237 7.99 11.93 -31.09
N GLY A 238 8.69 11.37 -30.09
CA GLY A 238 9.57 12.13 -29.20
C GLY A 238 8.83 12.96 -28.15
N TYR A 239 7.54 12.74 -27.92
CA TYR A 239 6.78 13.43 -26.88
C TYR A 239 7.38 13.14 -25.51
N ASP A 240 7.68 14.19 -24.76
CA ASP A 240 8.12 14.16 -23.37
C ASP A 240 7.07 14.88 -22.52
N GLY A 241 6.41 14.14 -21.64
CA GLY A 241 5.29 14.63 -20.84
C GLY A 241 4.41 13.50 -20.36
N GLU A 242 3.17 13.80 -19.97
CA GLU A 242 2.23 12.79 -19.48
C GLU A 242 1.58 12.00 -20.62
N ILE A 243 1.77 10.68 -20.65
CA ILE A 243 0.99 9.75 -21.48
C ILE A 243 -0.37 9.54 -20.80
N GLU A 244 -1.43 9.73 -21.56
CA GLU A 244 -2.81 9.68 -21.05
C GLU A 244 -3.37 8.26 -20.95
N ILE A 245 -4.33 8.07 -20.05
CA ILE A 245 -5.12 6.85 -19.95
C ILE A 245 -6.53 7.14 -20.47
N LYS A 246 -6.93 6.45 -21.54
CA LYS A 246 -8.25 6.57 -22.18
C LYS A 246 -9.01 5.25 -22.09
N GLU A 247 -10.33 5.32 -22.22
CA GLU A 247 -11.19 4.16 -22.33
C GLU A 247 -11.42 3.82 -23.79
N ASP A 248 -11.22 2.55 -24.13
CA ASP A 248 -11.45 2.00 -25.45
C ASP A 248 -12.10 0.61 -25.29
N ASP A 249 -13.30 0.44 -25.82
CA ASP A 249 -14.10 -0.80 -25.73
C ASP A 249 -14.14 -1.41 -24.32
N GLY A 250 -14.40 -0.56 -23.30
CA GLY A 250 -14.51 -0.97 -21.90
C GLY A 250 -13.18 -1.34 -21.23
N LYS A 251 -12.04 -1.03 -21.86
CA LYS A 251 -10.70 -1.21 -21.29
C LYS A 251 -9.97 0.12 -21.22
N LEU A 252 -9.14 0.25 -20.18
CA LEU A 252 -8.23 1.38 -20.07
C LEU A 252 -6.96 1.10 -20.86
N ILE A 253 -6.63 2.02 -21.77
CA ILE A 253 -5.44 1.97 -22.63
C ILE A 253 -4.59 3.22 -22.44
N TRP A 254 -3.30 3.11 -22.68
CA TRP A 254 -2.36 4.22 -22.68
C TRP A 254 -2.23 4.81 -24.07
N VAL A 255 -2.33 6.14 -24.19
CA VAL A 255 -2.37 6.84 -25.46
C VAL A 255 -1.45 8.06 -25.40
N CYS A 256 -0.53 8.17 -26.34
CA CYS A 256 0.27 9.38 -26.50
C CYS A 256 -0.63 10.55 -26.96
N PRO A 257 -0.68 11.68 -26.22
CA PRO A 257 -1.54 12.81 -26.57
C PRO A 257 -1.12 13.50 -27.86
N GLN A 258 0.15 13.39 -28.26
CA GLN A 258 0.68 14.06 -29.44
C GLN A 258 0.44 13.27 -30.74
N CYS A 259 0.70 11.96 -30.76
CA CYS A 259 0.63 11.16 -31.99
C CYS A 259 -0.41 10.04 -31.97
N GLY A 260 -1.12 9.86 -30.87
CA GLY A 260 -2.12 8.80 -30.73
C GLY A 260 -1.55 7.38 -30.61
N ASN A 261 -0.22 7.21 -30.47
CA ASN A 261 0.39 5.89 -30.29
C ASN A 261 -0.22 5.17 -29.09
N THR A 262 -0.58 3.89 -29.26
CA THR A 262 -1.11 2.99 -28.20
C THR A 262 -0.20 1.77 -27.97
N ASP A 263 0.88 1.63 -28.76
CA ASP A 263 1.83 0.54 -28.61
C ASP A 263 2.69 0.75 -27.35
N GLN A 264 2.38 -0.03 -26.30
CA GLN A 264 3.06 0.05 -25.02
C GLN A 264 4.57 -0.24 -25.10
N ASN A 265 5.03 -1.00 -26.11
CA ASN A 265 6.46 -1.28 -26.30
C ASN A 265 7.23 -0.06 -26.84
N LYS A 266 6.51 0.96 -27.29
CA LYS A 266 7.06 2.22 -27.80
C LYS A 266 6.75 3.42 -26.90
N MET A 267 6.43 3.15 -25.64
CA MET A 267 6.21 4.14 -24.61
C MET A 267 7.04 3.81 -23.38
N ASN A 268 7.63 4.81 -22.78
CA ASN A 268 8.22 4.74 -21.43
C ASN A 268 7.30 5.48 -20.49
N VAL A 269 6.50 4.75 -19.72
CA VAL A 269 5.62 5.31 -18.70
C VAL A 269 6.16 4.96 -17.34
N ALA A 270 6.49 5.97 -16.54
CA ALA A 270 6.99 5.80 -15.19
C ALA A 270 5.97 6.29 -14.17
N ARG A 271 5.53 5.41 -13.30
CA ARG A 271 4.61 5.74 -12.20
C ARG A 271 5.07 5.07 -10.91
N ARG A 272 4.99 5.83 -9.85
CA ARG A 272 5.13 5.28 -8.51
C ARG A 272 3.87 4.51 -8.17
N THR A 273 4.01 3.24 -7.85
CA THR A 273 2.84 2.42 -7.58
C THR A 273 2.77 1.95 -6.13
N CYS A 274 3.79 1.40 -5.58
CA CYS A 274 3.73 0.76 -4.27
C CYS A 274 5.11 0.58 -3.63
N GLY A 275 5.97 1.55 -3.67
CA GLY A 275 7.32 1.44 -3.10
C GLY A 275 8.42 1.31 -4.13
N TYR A 276 8.10 1.22 -5.42
CA TYR A 276 9.05 1.34 -6.52
C TYR A 276 8.42 2.12 -7.69
N ILE A 277 9.27 2.64 -8.56
CA ILE A 277 8.84 3.23 -9.83
C ILE A 277 8.70 2.11 -10.83
N GLY A 278 7.46 1.84 -11.26
CA GLY A 278 7.18 0.91 -12.34
C GLY A 278 7.36 1.59 -13.69
N THR A 279 8.01 0.90 -14.60
CA THR A 279 8.15 1.31 -16.01
C THR A 279 7.40 0.37 -16.95
N GLN A 280 6.67 -0.57 -16.40
CA GLN A 280 5.84 -1.53 -17.11
C GLN A 280 4.37 -1.22 -16.88
N PHE A 281 3.53 -1.72 -17.79
CA PHE A 281 2.09 -1.49 -17.72
C PHE A 281 1.44 -2.42 -16.69
N TRP A 282 0.36 -1.94 -16.07
CA TRP A 282 -0.30 -2.54 -14.92
C TRP A 282 -1.63 -3.18 -15.29
N ASN A 283 -2.20 -3.95 -14.36
CA ASN A 283 -3.57 -4.47 -14.49
C ASN A 283 -4.60 -3.32 -14.53
N GLN A 284 -5.81 -3.60 -15.00
CA GLN A 284 -6.87 -2.60 -15.20
C GLN A 284 -7.25 -1.85 -13.91
N GLY A 285 -7.22 -2.51 -12.75
CA GLY A 285 -7.50 -1.85 -11.49
C GLY A 285 -6.41 -0.85 -11.09
N ARG A 286 -5.14 -1.20 -11.26
CA ARG A 286 -4.04 -0.26 -11.02
C ARG A 286 -4.03 0.87 -12.05
N THR A 287 -4.34 0.58 -13.30
CA THR A 287 -4.46 1.60 -14.34
C THR A 287 -5.58 2.58 -14.02
N GLN A 288 -6.73 2.10 -13.51
CA GLN A 288 -7.82 2.97 -13.06
C GLN A 288 -7.38 3.83 -11.87
N GLU A 289 -6.73 3.23 -10.88
CA GLU A 289 -6.24 3.98 -9.70
C GLU A 289 -5.27 5.10 -10.12
N ILE A 290 -4.34 4.83 -11.05
CA ILE A 290 -3.42 5.85 -11.58
C ILE A 290 -4.18 6.96 -12.32
N LYS A 291 -5.20 6.59 -13.12
CA LYS A 291 -6.06 7.55 -13.83
C LYS A 291 -6.83 8.46 -12.87
N ASP A 292 -7.29 7.89 -11.76
CA ASP A 292 -8.15 8.57 -10.78
C ASP A 292 -7.36 9.51 -9.84
N ARG A 293 -6.02 9.46 -9.83
CA ARG A 293 -5.17 10.27 -8.95
C ARG A 293 -5.33 11.76 -9.19
N VAL A 294 -5.54 12.52 -8.13
CA VAL A 294 -5.51 13.98 -8.15
C VAL A 294 -4.14 14.51 -7.77
N LEU A 295 -3.80 15.70 -8.28
CA LEU A 295 -2.57 16.40 -7.87
C LEU A 295 -2.75 16.99 -6.47
N HIS A 296 -1.63 17.07 -5.74
CA HIS A 296 -1.56 17.60 -4.37
C HIS A 296 -0.83 18.96 -4.28
N LEU A 297 -0.17 19.38 -5.39
CA LEU A 297 0.48 20.69 -5.53
C LEU A 297 -0.04 21.41 -6.76
#